data_af721358b16347b72b376978f87b4fce
#
_entry.id   af721358b16347b72b376978f87b4fce
#
_cell.length_a   1.000
_cell.length_b   1.000
_cell.length_c   1.000
_cell.angle_alpha   90.00
_cell.angle_beta   90.00
_cell.angle_gamma   90.00
#
_symmetry.space_group_name_H-M   'P 1'
#
loop_
_entity.id
_entity.type
_entity.pdbx_description
1 polymer ?
#
loop_
_entity_poly.entity_id
_entity_poly.type
_entity_poly.pdbx_seq_one_letter_code
_entity_poly.pdbx_strand_id
1 'polypeptide(L)'
;VPVYAPADLPGLLEKLQITDVLLAIPSLTRQRRLAIVDFLRPFPVHVRSLPGVAELASGNVSLGDLHELDIEDLLGRDSVVPDSSLMSRHVHGKVVMVTGAGGSIGQELCRQIVQCAPQRLLLVELNEFSLYQVLQDLQAVLLKHDGPPVELVPLLASARDEIRMTEIVATWLPHTIYHAAAYKHVPLVEHNMLE
;
A
#
# COMPACT_ATOMS: atom_id res chain seq x y z
N VAL A 1 3.55 33.00 -15.51
CA VAL A 1 2.86 31.79 -15.99
C VAL A 1 1.48 32.24 -16.47
N PRO A 2 1.06 31.92 -17.70
CA PRO A 2 -0.28 32.25 -18.19
C PRO A 2 -1.36 31.50 -17.40
N VAL A 3 -2.47 32.15 -17.12
CA VAL A 3 -3.63 31.59 -16.44
C VAL A 3 -4.80 31.58 -17.41
N TYR A 4 -5.49 30.46 -17.50
CA TYR A 4 -6.60 30.23 -18.43
C TYR A 4 -7.87 29.84 -17.66
N ALA A 5 -9.04 30.05 -18.27
CA ALA A 5 -10.28 29.58 -17.69
C ALA A 5 -10.46 28.06 -17.89
N PRO A 6 -11.15 27.36 -16.99
CA PRO A 6 -11.43 25.91 -17.17
C PRO A 6 -12.11 25.56 -18.49
N ALA A 7 -12.93 26.47 -19.01
CA ALA A 7 -13.61 26.29 -20.32
C ALA A 7 -12.65 26.24 -21.50
N ASP A 8 -11.45 26.84 -21.37
CA ASP A 8 -10.44 26.87 -22.44
C ASP A 8 -9.58 25.59 -22.46
N LEU A 9 -9.68 24.76 -21.43
CA LEU A 9 -8.83 23.59 -21.24
C LEU A 9 -8.85 22.61 -22.43
N PRO A 10 -10.00 22.25 -23.02
CA PRO A 10 -10.02 21.34 -24.18
C PRO A 10 -9.16 21.84 -25.34
N GLY A 11 -9.30 23.09 -25.69
CA GLY A 11 -8.53 23.71 -26.77
C GLY A 11 -7.03 23.85 -26.45
N LEU A 12 -6.68 24.00 -25.17
CA LEU A 12 -5.28 24.06 -24.71
C LEU A 12 -4.62 22.69 -24.76
N LEU A 13 -5.33 21.64 -24.36
CA LEU A 13 -4.84 20.26 -24.40
C LEU A 13 -4.43 19.86 -25.84
N GLU A 14 -5.30 20.16 -26.81
CA GLU A 14 -5.01 19.88 -28.21
C GLU A 14 -3.90 20.77 -28.78
N LYS A 15 -3.98 22.10 -28.56
CA LYS A 15 -3.04 23.06 -29.14
C LYS A 15 -1.63 22.91 -28.62
N LEU A 16 -1.48 22.58 -27.34
CA LEU A 16 -0.18 22.43 -26.67
C LEU A 16 0.27 20.98 -26.53
N GLN A 17 -0.51 20.02 -27.01
CA GLN A 17 -0.23 18.57 -26.91
C GLN A 17 0.12 18.15 -25.49
N ILE A 18 -0.69 18.57 -24.52
CA ILE A 18 -0.48 18.28 -23.10
C ILE A 18 -0.78 16.80 -22.84
N THR A 19 0.16 16.10 -22.24
CA THR A 19 0.05 14.68 -21.87
C THR A 19 -0.25 14.48 -20.39
N ASP A 20 0.15 15.44 -19.55
CA ASP A 20 0.06 15.33 -18.08
C ASP A 20 -0.65 16.56 -17.49
N VAL A 21 -1.58 16.31 -16.59
CA VAL A 21 -2.30 17.34 -15.82
C VAL A 21 -2.03 17.14 -14.34
N LEU A 22 -1.47 18.15 -13.67
CA LEU A 22 -1.18 18.10 -12.24
C LEU A 22 -2.27 18.83 -11.45
N LEU A 23 -2.98 18.12 -10.58
CA LEU A 23 -3.91 18.69 -9.61
C LEU A 23 -3.14 19.21 -8.39
N ALA A 24 -2.83 20.51 -8.40
CA ALA A 24 -2.05 21.18 -7.37
C ALA A 24 -2.93 21.84 -6.29
N ILE A 25 -4.07 21.27 -5.95
CA ILE A 25 -5.03 21.80 -4.96
C ILE A 25 -5.22 20.75 -3.85
N PRO A 26 -4.36 20.71 -2.84
CA PRO A 26 -4.43 19.68 -1.77
C PRO A 26 -5.71 19.75 -0.93
N SER A 27 -6.34 20.93 -0.83
CA SER A 27 -7.56 21.18 -0.05
C SER A 27 -8.87 20.90 -0.80
N LEU A 28 -8.82 20.34 -2.02
CA LEU A 28 -10.02 19.98 -2.76
C LEU A 28 -10.85 18.94 -2.01
N THR A 29 -12.16 19.24 -1.86
CA THR A 29 -13.11 18.21 -1.44
C THR A 29 -13.16 17.11 -2.48
N ARG A 30 -13.43 15.89 -2.04
CA ARG A 30 -13.54 14.70 -2.90
C ARG A 30 -14.50 14.90 -4.06
N GLN A 31 -15.70 15.45 -3.81
CA GLN A 31 -16.67 15.74 -4.86
C GLN A 31 -16.11 16.64 -5.96
N ARG A 32 -15.34 17.66 -5.55
CA ARG A 32 -14.74 18.60 -6.49
C ARG A 32 -13.60 17.93 -7.29
N ARG A 33 -12.83 17.04 -6.65
CA ARG A 33 -11.78 16.26 -7.32
C ARG A 33 -12.37 15.32 -8.36
N LEU A 34 -13.42 14.58 -8.00
CA LEU A 34 -14.16 13.70 -8.91
C LEU A 34 -14.68 14.47 -10.12
N ALA A 35 -15.31 15.63 -9.92
CA ALA A 35 -15.83 16.45 -11.01
C ALA A 35 -14.72 16.90 -11.97
N ILE A 36 -13.52 17.21 -11.49
CA ILE A 36 -12.38 17.60 -12.35
C ILE A 36 -11.87 16.39 -13.13
N VAL A 37 -11.76 15.23 -12.50
CA VAL A 37 -11.28 14.01 -13.18
C VAL A 37 -12.29 13.53 -14.22
N ASP A 38 -13.59 13.55 -13.92
CA ASP A 38 -14.64 13.22 -14.90
C ASP A 38 -14.64 14.19 -16.08
N PHE A 39 -14.35 15.46 -15.84
CA PHE A 39 -14.18 16.45 -16.89
C PHE A 39 -12.94 16.17 -17.76
N LEU A 40 -11.86 15.64 -17.19
CA LEU A 40 -10.63 15.30 -17.92
C LEU A 40 -10.67 13.92 -18.60
N ARG A 41 -11.57 13.04 -18.19
CA ARG A 41 -11.69 11.66 -18.70
C ARG A 41 -11.78 11.52 -20.22
N PRO A 42 -12.47 12.42 -20.99
CA PRO A 42 -12.54 12.32 -22.45
C PRO A 42 -11.21 12.61 -23.16
N PHE A 43 -10.21 13.16 -22.45
CA PHE A 43 -8.94 13.58 -23.04
C PHE A 43 -7.86 12.55 -22.75
N PRO A 44 -6.93 12.30 -23.70
CA PRO A 44 -5.82 11.35 -23.52
C PRO A 44 -4.70 11.99 -22.67
N VAL A 45 -5.00 12.28 -21.40
CA VAL A 45 -4.07 12.90 -20.44
C VAL A 45 -3.95 12.05 -19.18
N HIS A 46 -2.73 11.98 -18.62
CA HIS A 46 -2.48 11.41 -17.32
C HIS A 46 -2.75 12.47 -16.24
N VAL A 47 -3.62 12.15 -15.29
CA VAL A 47 -3.92 13.07 -14.19
C VAL A 47 -3.13 12.66 -12.96
N ARG A 48 -2.30 13.57 -12.45
CA ARG A 48 -1.49 13.37 -11.24
C ARG A 48 -1.93 14.34 -10.14
N SER A 49 -1.80 13.92 -8.90
CA SER A 49 -2.09 14.77 -7.73
C SER A 49 -0.83 15.04 -6.93
N LEU A 50 -0.74 16.24 -6.37
CA LEU A 50 0.26 16.54 -5.35
C LEU A 50 -0.15 15.87 -4.03
N PRO A 51 0.81 15.30 -3.29
CA PRO A 51 0.61 14.87 -1.91
C PRO A 51 0.08 16.00 -1.03
N GLY A 52 -0.59 15.65 0.05
CA GLY A 52 -1.11 16.63 1.01
C GLY A 52 0.01 17.46 1.65
N VAL A 53 -0.32 18.69 2.10
CA VAL A 53 0.65 19.60 2.74
C VAL A 53 1.34 18.96 3.96
N ALA A 54 0.66 18.06 4.68
CA ALA A 54 1.21 17.32 5.81
C ALA A 54 2.30 16.32 5.38
N GLU A 55 2.13 15.68 4.22
CA GLU A 55 3.10 14.75 3.64
C GLU A 55 4.31 15.49 3.07
N LEU A 56 4.07 16.65 2.44
CA LEU A 56 5.14 17.55 1.98
C LEU A 56 5.98 18.09 3.15
N ALA A 57 5.35 18.40 4.28
CA ALA A 57 6.02 18.92 5.48
C ALA A 57 6.86 17.86 6.21
N SER A 58 6.58 16.59 6.03
CA SER A 58 7.37 15.48 6.62
C SER A 58 8.73 15.26 5.95
N GLY A 59 9.02 15.94 4.83
CA GLY A 59 10.30 15.84 4.12
C GLY A 59 10.53 14.52 3.37
N ASN A 60 9.54 13.63 3.34
CA ASN A 60 9.65 12.31 2.74
C ASN A 60 9.12 12.23 1.30
N VAL A 61 8.87 13.37 0.64
CA VAL A 61 8.30 13.40 -0.71
C VAL A 61 9.41 13.61 -1.73
N SER A 62 9.66 12.61 -2.56
CA SER A 62 10.48 12.71 -3.76
C SER A 62 9.61 13.04 -4.98
N LEU A 63 10.22 13.55 -6.07
CA LEU A 63 9.54 13.76 -7.36
C LEU A 63 8.94 12.46 -7.96
N GLY A 64 9.33 11.28 -7.42
CA GLY A 64 8.78 9.98 -7.79
C GLY A 64 7.44 9.66 -7.10
N ASP A 65 7.05 10.42 -6.09
CA ASP A 65 5.82 10.21 -5.31
C ASP A 65 4.60 10.98 -5.87
N LEU A 66 4.70 11.48 -7.09
CA LEU A 66 3.54 11.97 -7.84
C LEU A 66 2.65 10.77 -8.17
N HIS A 67 1.68 10.50 -7.32
CA HIS A 67 0.72 9.43 -7.55
C HIS A 67 -0.11 9.74 -8.80
N GLU A 68 -0.07 8.84 -9.76
CA GLU A 68 -1.11 8.78 -10.78
C GLU A 68 -2.44 8.56 -10.08
N LEU A 69 -3.43 9.43 -10.33
CA LEU A 69 -4.76 9.25 -9.75
C LEU A 69 -5.38 8.00 -10.37
N ASP A 70 -5.26 6.90 -9.64
CA ASP A 70 -5.89 5.65 -10.03
C ASP A 70 -7.43 5.81 -9.95
N ILE A 71 -8.15 5.16 -10.86
CA ILE A 71 -9.62 5.10 -10.83
C ILE A 71 -10.11 4.60 -9.47
N GLU A 72 -9.31 3.78 -8.77
CA GLU A 72 -9.58 3.29 -7.42
C GLU A 72 -9.58 4.39 -6.35
N ASP A 73 -8.74 5.42 -6.49
CA ASP A 73 -8.78 6.62 -5.65
C ASP A 73 -10.05 7.45 -5.87
N LEU A 74 -10.67 7.29 -7.04
CA LEU A 74 -11.91 7.93 -7.44
C LEU A 74 -13.16 7.19 -6.95
N LEU A 75 -13.09 5.87 -6.87
CA LEU A 75 -14.16 5.02 -6.30
C LEU A 75 -14.24 5.12 -4.77
N GLY A 76 -13.34 5.84 -4.21
CA GLY A 76 -13.19 6.33 -2.83
C GLY A 76 -14.13 5.72 -1.82
N ARG A 77 -13.68 4.75 -1.11
CA ARG A 77 -14.15 4.49 0.26
C ARG A 77 -13.55 5.58 1.14
N ASP A 78 -14.37 6.24 1.96
CA ASP A 78 -13.83 7.08 3.01
C ASP A 78 -12.88 6.24 3.84
N SER A 79 -11.64 6.72 4.04
CA SER A 79 -10.70 6.02 4.88
C SER A 79 -11.30 5.91 6.28
N VAL A 80 -11.59 4.71 6.71
CA VAL A 80 -12.05 4.45 8.06
C VAL A 80 -10.82 4.53 8.96
N VAL A 81 -10.84 5.43 9.93
CA VAL A 81 -9.78 5.49 10.95
C VAL A 81 -9.77 4.15 11.69
N PRO A 82 -8.66 3.39 11.66
CA PRO A 82 -8.59 2.11 12.33
C PRO A 82 -8.84 2.28 13.85
N ASP A 83 -9.67 1.41 14.42
CA ASP A 83 -9.77 1.30 15.87
C ASP A 83 -8.52 0.62 16.42
N SER A 84 -7.63 1.42 17.00
CA SER A 84 -6.34 0.96 17.54
C SER A 84 -6.52 -0.08 18.66
N SER A 85 -7.63 -0.01 19.41
CA SER A 85 -7.93 -0.97 20.48
C SER A 85 -8.27 -2.36 19.93
N LEU A 86 -9.01 -2.43 18.83
CA LEU A 86 -9.35 -3.68 18.16
C LEU A 86 -8.14 -4.27 17.47
N MET A 87 -7.30 -3.46 16.82
CA MET A 87 -6.07 -3.92 16.18
C MET A 87 -5.08 -4.48 17.21
N SER A 88 -4.86 -3.76 18.30
CA SER A 88 -3.90 -4.17 19.35
C SER A 88 -4.31 -5.45 20.06
N ARG A 89 -5.60 -5.71 20.21
CA ARG A 89 -6.15 -6.84 20.98
C ARG A 89 -5.59 -8.22 20.53
N HIS A 90 -5.37 -8.39 19.23
CA HIS A 90 -4.92 -9.65 18.63
C HIS A 90 -3.44 -9.63 18.19
N VAL A 91 -2.74 -8.51 18.43
CA VAL A 91 -1.37 -8.28 17.97
C VAL A 91 -0.41 -8.02 19.13
N HIS A 92 -0.80 -7.12 20.05
CA HIS A 92 0.10 -6.65 21.11
C HIS A 92 0.66 -7.79 21.97
N GLY A 93 1.99 -7.86 22.08
CA GLY A 93 2.71 -8.87 22.84
C GLY A 93 2.56 -10.31 22.35
N LYS A 94 2.07 -10.53 21.12
CA LYS A 94 1.80 -11.85 20.55
C LYS A 94 2.75 -12.20 19.42
N VAL A 95 2.80 -13.49 19.09
CA VAL A 95 3.42 -14.00 17.86
C VAL A 95 2.39 -13.87 16.74
N VAL A 96 2.70 -13.08 15.74
CA VAL A 96 1.83 -12.80 14.58
C VAL A 96 2.51 -13.30 13.32
N MET A 97 1.76 -13.93 12.43
CA MET A 97 2.24 -14.39 11.13
C MET A 97 1.51 -13.68 10.00
N VAL A 98 2.25 -13.23 8.99
CA VAL A 98 1.70 -12.68 7.74
C VAL A 98 2.22 -13.52 6.58
N THR A 99 1.31 -14.11 5.80
CA THR A 99 1.67 -14.78 4.54
C THR A 99 1.49 -13.83 3.38
N GLY A 100 2.36 -13.90 2.37
CA GLY A 100 2.41 -12.90 1.30
C GLY A 100 2.91 -11.54 1.82
N ALA A 101 3.85 -11.59 2.78
CA ALA A 101 4.36 -10.40 3.47
C ALA A 101 5.02 -9.39 2.53
N GLY A 102 5.58 -9.83 1.40
CA GLY A 102 6.22 -9.00 0.38
C GLY A 102 5.25 -8.39 -0.64
N GLY A 103 3.99 -8.79 -0.65
CA GLY A 103 2.95 -8.19 -1.51
C GLY A 103 2.50 -6.81 -1.01
N SER A 104 1.83 -6.02 -1.87
CA SER A 104 1.40 -4.66 -1.52
C SER A 104 0.53 -4.61 -0.25
N ILE A 105 -0.44 -5.52 -0.12
CA ILE A 105 -1.29 -5.63 1.09
C ILE A 105 -0.47 -6.16 2.26
N GLY A 106 0.35 -7.20 2.05
CA GLY A 106 1.16 -7.82 3.11
C GLY A 106 2.16 -6.85 3.74
N GLN A 107 2.85 -6.05 2.93
CA GLN A 107 3.79 -5.02 3.42
C GLN A 107 3.08 -3.99 4.30
N GLU A 108 1.93 -3.49 3.87
CA GLU A 108 1.17 -2.50 4.65
C GLU A 108 0.62 -3.11 5.94
N LEU A 109 0.10 -4.32 5.91
CA LEU A 109 -0.29 -5.06 7.12
C LEU A 109 0.88 -5.20 8.09
N CYS A 110 2.06 -5.58 7.60
CA CYS A 110 3.26 -5.71 8.43
C CYS A 110 3.65 -4.39 9.10
N ARG A 111 3.58 -3.25 8.37
CA ARG A 111 3.86 -1.91 8.94
C ARG A 111 2.88 -1.55 10.06
N GLN A 112 1.59 -1.80 9.87
CA GLN A 112 0.57 -1.53 10.89
C GLN A 112 0.71 -2.46 12.09
N ILE A 113 0.99 -3.74 11.86
CA ILE A 113 1.20 -4.74 12.92
C ILE A 113 2.39 -4.37 13.81
N VAL A 114 3.51 -3.95 13.22
CA VAL A 114 4.70 -3.54 13.98
C VAL A 114 4.40 -2.38 14.92
N GLN A 115 3.57 -1.42 14.51
CA GLN A 115 3.15 -0.30 15.36
C GLN A 115 2.30 -0.74 16.57
N CYS A 116 1.65 -1.90 16.49
CA CYS A 116 0.91 -2.49 17.60
C CYS A 116 1.79 -3.32 18.56
N ALA A 117 3.11 -3.28 18.40
CA ALA A 117 4.12 -3.92 19.26
C ALA A 117 3.84 -5.42 19.48
N PRO A 118 3.85 -6.27 18.46
CA PRO A 118 3.85 -7.72 18.65
C PRO A 118 5.16 -8.15 19.34
N GLN A 119 5.14 -9.29 20.01
CA GLN A 119 6.38 -9.91 20.51
C GLN A 119 7.26 -10.35 19.34
N ARG A 120 6.62 -10.93 18.31
CA ARG A 120 7.30 -11.49 17.14
C ARG A 120 6.42 -11.37 15.90
N LEU A 121 7.00 -10.98 14.76
CA LEU A 121 6.33 -10.93 13.47
C LEU A 121 7.01 -11.88 12.49
N LEU A 122 6.29 -12.93 12.09
CA LEU A 122 6.72 -13.92 11.11
C LEU A 122 6.32 -13.45 9.72
N LEU A 123 7.31 -13.24 8.85
CA LEU A 123 7.13 -12.75 7.46
C LEU A 123 7.26 -13.94 6.51
N VAL A 124 6.15 -14.53 6.07
CA VAL A 124 6.15 -15.64 5.12
C VAL A 124 5.96 -15.10 3.71
N GLU A 125 6.93 -15.33 2.84
CA GLU A 125 6.94 -14.85 1.46
C GLU A 125 7.66 -15.86 0.57
N LEU A 126 7.14 -16.06 -0.65
CA LEU A 126 7.74 -16.96 -1.65
C LEU A 126 8.88 -16.30 -2.41
N ASN A 127 8.77 -15.01 -2.67
CA ASN A 127 9.76 -14.25 -3.43
C ASN A 127 10.85 -13.70 -2.51
N GLU A 128 12.09 -14.15 -2.70
CA GLU A 128 13.25 -13.76 -1.89
C GLU A 128 13.46 -12.24 -1.88
N PHE A 129 13.39 -11.59 -3.04
CA PHE A 129 13.61 -10.16 -3.16
C PHE A 129 12.54 -9.36 -2.40
N SER A 130 11.27 -9.74 -2.53
CA SER A 130 10.17 -9.10 -1.83
C SER A 130 10.27 -9.31 -0.31
N LEU A 131 10.70 -10.50 0.13
CA LEU A 131 10.96 -10.78 1.55
C LEU A 131 12.08 -9.90 2.11
N TYR A 132 13.17 -9.77 1.34
CA TYR A 132 14.29 -8.90 1.71
C TYR A 132 13.86 -7.43 1.82
N GLN A 133 13.10 -6.93 0.84
CA GLN A 133 12.62 -5.53 0.85
C GLN A 133 11.75 -5.25 2.07
N VAL A 134 10.72 -6.06 2.33
CA VAL A 134 9.84 -5.85 3.48
C VAL A 134 10.60 -5.92 4.80
N LEU A 135 11.59 -6.81 4.92
CA LEU A 135 12.43 -6.91 6.12
C LEU A 135 13.23 -5.61 6.35
N GLN A 136 13.88 -5.05 5.30
CA GLN A 136 14.63 -3.81 5.40
C GLN A 136 13.72 -2.62 5.78
N ASP A 137 12.55 -2.53 5.14
CA ASP A 137 11.57 -1.47 5.42
C ASP A 137 11.10 -1.52 6.88
N LEU A 138 10.78 -2.71 7.40
CA LEU A 138 10.34 -2.87 8.78
C LEU A 138 11.45 -2.60 9.79
N GLN A 139 12.68 -3.00 9.49
CA GLN A 139 13.84 -2.64 10.33
C GLN A 139 14.03 -1.12 10.40
N ALA A 140 13.88 -0.41 9.28
CA ALA A 140 13.96 1.05 9.26
C ALA A 140 12.83 1.72 10.06
N VAL A 141 11.61 1.14 10.04
CA VAL A 141 10.49 1.59 10.88
C VAL A 141 10.82 1.38 12.37
N LEU A 142 11.31 0.20 12.73
CA LEU A 142 11.65 -0.14 14.13
C LEU A 142 12.77 0.72 14.69
N LEU A 143 13.75 1.14 13.89
CA LEU A 143 14.82 2.06 14.32
C LEU A 143 14.30 3.43 14.74
N LYS A 144 13.13 3.84 14.23
CA LYS A 144 12.47 5.12 14.57
C LYS A 144 11.38 4.98 15.64
N HIS A 145 11.14 3.76 16.11
CA HIS A 145 10.03 3.46 17.01
C HIS A 145 10.53 3.35 18.45
N ASP A 146 10.05 4.20 19.34
CA ASP A 146 10.39 4.20 20.78
C ASP A 146 9.63 3.13 21.60
N GLY A 147 9.04 2.14 20.92
CA GLY A 147 8.27 1.07 21.53
C GLY A 147 9.11 -0.13 21.97
N PRO A 148 8.46 -1.16 22.54
CA PRO A 148 9.14 -2.40 22.91
C PRO A 148 9.74 -3.08 21.66
N PRO A 149 10.85 -3.85 21.84
CA PRO A 149 11.51 -4.52 20.73
C PRO A 149 10.58 -5.55 20.09
N VAL A 150 10.53 -5.56 18.76
CA VAL A 150 9.78 -6.53 17.95
C VAL A 150 10.79 -7.43 17.23
N GLU A 151 10.67 -8.74 17.41
CA GLU A 151 11.49 -9.70 16.69
C GLU A 151 10.88 -9.96 15.30
N LEU A 152 11.61 -9.63 14.22
CA LEU A 152 11.24 -9.92 12.84
C LEU A 152 11.86 -11.26 12.41
N VAL A 153 11.02 -12.19 11.94
CA VAL A 153 11.45 -13.51 11.49
C VAL A 153 11.10 -13.69 10.01
N PRO A 154 12.07 -13.51 9.11
CA PRO A 154 11.84 -13.76 7.69
C PRO A 154 11.83 -15.26 7.41
N LEU A 155 10.79 -15.73 6.71
CA LEU A 155 10.56 -17.13 6.36
C LEU A 155 10.31 -17.24 4.85
N LEU A 156 11.31 -17.69 4.11
CA LEU A 156 11.16 -17.95 2.68
C LEU A 156 10.39 -19.28 2.50
N ALA A 157 9.12 -19.17 2.15
CA ALA A 157 8.23 -20.30 2.01
C ALA A 157 7.00 -19.96 1.14
N SER A 158 6.48 -20.98 0.47
CA SER A 158 5.17 -20.92 -0.19
C SER A 158 4.05 -21.20 0.81
N ALA A 159 3.02 -20.35 0.83
CA ALA A 159 1.81 -20.61 1.63
C ALA A 159 1.03 -21.85 1.15
N ARG A 160 1.35 -22.41 -0.01
CA ARG A 160 0.78 -23.65 -0.58
C ARG A 160 1.52 -24.91 -0.12
N ASP A 161 2.74 -24.77 0.38
CA ASP A 161 3.54 -25.90 0.88
C ASP A 161 3.04 -26.31 2.28
N GLU A 162 2.17 -27.30 2.31
CA GLU A 162 1.56 -27.81 3.53
C GLU A 162 2.59 -28.29 4.56
N ILE A 163 3.63 -28.99 4.09
CA ILE A 163 4.67 -29.54 4.96
C ILE A 163 5.41 -28.38 5.63
N ARG A 164 5.88 -27.44 4.81
CA ARG A 164 6.64 -26.27 5.30
C ARG A 164 5.80 -25.39 6.21
N MET A 165 4.53 -25.14 5.86
CA MET A 165 3.62 -24.35 6.69
C MET A 165 3.31 -25.04 8.02
N THR A 166 3.17 -26.36 8.02
CA THR A 166 2.99 -27.15 9.26
C THR A 166 4.21 -27.03 10.17
N GLU A 167 5.43 -27.14 9.64
CA GLU A 167 6.67 -26.92 10.40
C GLU A 167 6.74 -25.51 11.00
N ILE A 168 6.43 -24.49 10.20
CA ILE A 168 6.45 -23.09 10.66
C ILE A 168 5.45 -22.88 11.79
N VAL A 169 4.20 -23.34 11.61
CA VAL A 169 3.16 -23.19 12.64
C VAL A 169 3.53 -23.94 13.90
N ALA A 170 4.03 -25.17 13.80
CA ALA A 170 4.44 -25.98 14.94
C ALA A 170 5.65 -25.40 15.70
N THR A 171 6.58 -24.77 14.97
CA THR A 171 7.78 -24.18 15.55
C THR A 171 7.50 -22.85 16.24
N TRP A 172 6.73 -21.98 15.62
CA TRP A 172 6.55 -20.59 16.05
C TRP A 172 5.26 -20.34 16.82
N LEU A 173 4.28 -21.24 16.75
CA LEU A 173 2.99 -21.19 17.43
C LEU A 173 2.31 -19.80 17.32
N PRO A 174 2.05 -19.29 16.11
CA PRO A 174 1.47 -17.96 15.95
C PRO A 174 0.08 -17.89 16.60
N HIS A 175 -0.15 -16.82 17.35
CA HIS A 175 -1.45 -16.55 17.98
C HIS A 175 -2.46 -15.97 16.98
N THR A 176 -1.94 -15.27 15.97
CA THR A 176 -2.74 -14.61 14.92
C THR A 176 -2.06 -14.78 13.57
N ILE A 177 -2.85 -15.12 12.57
CA ILE A 177 -2.38 -15.30 11.19
C ILE A 177 -3.18 -14.36 10.28
N TYR A 178 -2.47 -13.51 9.54
CA TYR A 178 -3.02 -12.72 8.45
C TYR A 178 -2.59 -13.34 7.13
N HIS A 179 -3.57 -13.79 6.35
CA HIS A 179 -3.31 -14.43 5.07
C HIS A 179 -3.53 -13.44 3.92
N ALA A 180 -2.42 -12.87 3.41
CA ALA A 180 -2.43 -11.94 2.28
C ALA A 180 -1.81 -12.53 0.99
N ALA A 181 -1.37 -13.80 1.04
CA ALA A 181 -0.85 -14.49 -0.13
C ALA A 181 -2.00 -14.88 -1.07
N ALA A 182 -2.01 -14.32 -2.28
CA ALA A 182 -2.98 -14.66 -3.32
C ALA A 182 -2.42 -14.33 -4.71
N TYR A 183 -2.86 -15.08 -5.72
CA TYR A 183 -2.67 -14.66 -7.11
C TYR A 183 -3.68 -13.57 -7.46
N LYS A 184 -3.20 -12.43 -7.97
CA LYS A 184 -4.04 -11.25 -8.20
C LYS A 184 -4.64 -11.22 -9.61
N HIS A 185 -3.90 -11.70 -10.60
CA HIS A 185 -4.27 -11.58 -12.01
C HIS A 185 -5.14 -12.75 -12.47
N VAL A 186 -6.46 -12.59 -12.32
CA VAL A 186 -7.48 -13.62 -12.69
C VAL A 186 -7.25 -14.24 -14.07
N PRO A 187 -7.00 -13.48 -15.16
CA PRO A 187 -6.74 -14.07 -16.46
C PRO A 187 -5.54 -15.02 -16.51
N LEU A 188 -4.49 -14.73 -15.72
CA LEU A 188 -3.33 -15.62 -15.63
C LEU A 188 -3.66 -16.89 -14.86
N VAL A 189 -4.48 -16.78 -13.81
CA VAL A 189 -4.91 -17.95 -13.02
C VAL A 189 -5.84 -18.85 -13.84
N GLU A 190 -6.73 -18.27 -14.66
CA GLU A 190 -7.61 -19.04 -15.56
C GLU A 190 -6.84 -19.88 -16.59
N HIS A 191 -5.68 -19.41 -17.04
CA HIS A 191 -4.78 -20.14 -17.95
C HIS A 191 -3.87 -21.15 -17.22
N ASN A 192 -3.80 -21.11 -15.89
CA ASN A 192 -2.89 -21.92 -15.06
C ASN A 192 -3.68 -22.58 -13.90
N MET A 193 -4.70 -23.38 -14.22
CA MET A 193 -5.64 -23.96 -13.24
C MET A 193 -5.00 -24.91 -12.21
N LEU A 194 -3.75 -25.29 -12.39
CA LEU A 194 -3.01 -26.18 -11.46
C LEU A 194 -2.14 -25.38 -10.46
N GLU A 195 -2.09 -24.08 -10.63
CA GLU A 195 -1.42 -23.14 -9.72
C GLU A 195 -2.42 -22.58 -8.68
#